data_5a75672cfc0eddc829a0a20886481e91
#
_entry.id   5a75672cfc0eddc829a0a20886481e91
#
_cell.length_a   1.000
_cell.length_b   1.000
_cell.length_c   1.000
_cell.angle_alpha   90.00
_cell.angle_beta   90.00
_cell.angle_gamma   90.00
#
_symmetry.space_group_name_H-M   'P 1'
#
loop_
_entity.id
_entity.type
_entity.pdbx_description
1 polymer ?
#
loop_
_entity_poly.entity_id
_entity_poly.type
_entity_poly.pdbx_seq_one_letter_code
_entity_poly.pdbx_strand_id
1 'polypeptide(L)'
;GSKFYNLIASKQDFISERSQTWTPTYSVVKVTDKKFSVTTYDATTRKQLQGSTTYTIVKDAVKQTIQAKNSYKKTVGDKAFSLNAKAKTPLTYISSDKKVATVDKNGKVTVKKAGKVTITVKAAATSQYQAAGKTITITVTKKAVKKAAK
;
A
#
# COMPACT_ATOMS: atom_id res chain seq x y z
N GLY A 1 1.30 50.21 1.31
CA GLY A 1 0.14 50.10 2.20
C GLY A 1 -0.41 48.67 2.16
N SER A 2 -0.47 48.03 3.30
CA SER A 2 -1.07 46.70 3.42
C SER A 2 -2.58 46.83 3.17
N LYS A 3 -3.08 46.11 2.15
CA LYS A 3 -4.52 46.01 1.95
C LYS A 3 -5.08 45.00 2.95
N PHE A 4 -5.89 45.49 3.88
CA PHE A 4 -6.66 44.58 4.75
C PHE A 4 -7.90 44.13 3.98
N TYR A 5 -8.02 42.84 3.80
CA TYR A 5 -9.23 42.23 3.24
C TYR A 5 -10.16 41.84 4.40
N ASN A 6 -11.39 42.34 4.35
CA ASN A 6 -12.42 41.86 5.27
C ASN A 6 -12.73 40.39 4.98
N LEU A 7 -12.71 39.57 6.02
CA LEU A 7 -13.17 38.18 5.89
C LEU A 7 -14.67 38.19 5.60
N ILE A 8 -15.08 37.35 4.62
CA ILE A 8 -16.49 37.18 4.31
C ILE A 8 -17.19 36.60 5.55
N ALA A 9 -18.33 37.15 5.92
CA ALA A 9 -19.07 36.75 7.12
C ALA A 9 -19.62 35.32 7.02
N SER A 10 -19.98 34.85 5.83
CA SER A 10 -20.47 33.48 5.57
C SER A 10 -19.32 32.49 5.45
N LYS A 11 -19.48 31.29 6.05
CA LYS A 11 -18.56 30.18 5.84
C LYS A 11 -18.69 29.70 4.39
N GLN A 12 -17.55 29.51 3.72
CA GLN A 12 -17.48 28.91 2.40
C GLN A 12 -16.99 27.46 2.54
N ASP A 13 -17.49 26.54 1.72
CA ASP A 13 -17.23 25.10 1.84
C ASP A 13 -15.74 24.72 1.78
N PHE A 14 -14.92 25.52 1.07
CA PHE A 14 -13.48 25.32 0.98
C PHE A 14 -12.68 25.97 2.13
N ILE A 15 -13.35 26.65 3.07
CA ILE A 15 -12.70 27.25 4.25
C ILE A 15 -13.07 26.44 5.48
N SER A 16 -12.13 25.66 5.98
CA SER A 16 -12.32 24.85 7.18
C SER A 16 -12.31 25.66 8.46
N GLU A 17 -11.57 26.75 8.50
CA GLU A 17 -11.40 27.57 9.69
C GLU A 17 -11.15 29.03 9.35
N ARG A 18 -11.64 29.95 10.20
CA ARG A 18 -11.41 31.38 10.11
C ARG A 18 -11.04 31.95 11.46
N SER A 19 -10.08 32.86 11.45
CA SER A 19 -9.73 33.68 12.61
C SER A 19 -9.45 35.11 12.16
N GLN A 20 -10.00 36.08 12.90
CA GLN A 20 -9.73 37.49 12.65
C GLN A 20 -9.21 38.12 13.97
N THR A 21 -7.96 38.55 13.97
CA THR A 21 -7.24 38.95 15.17
C THR A 21 -7.03 40.45 15.30
N TRP A 22 -7.32 41.25 14.25
CA TRP A 22 -7.10 42.72 14.20
C TRP A 22 -5.64 43.14 14.44
N THR A 23 -4.73 42.20 14.62
CA THR A 23 -3.29 42.45 14.78
C THR A 23 -2.52 41.94 13.55
N PRO A 24 -1.37 42.56 13.22
CA PRO A 24 -0.52 42.04 12.16
C PRO A 24 -0.07 40.62 12.50
N THR A 25 -0.18 39.72 11.53
CA THR A 25 0.18 38.33 11.70
C THR A 25 1.16 37.85 10.60
N TYR A 26 1.94 36.83 10.90
CA TYR A 26 2.69 36.09 9.91
C TYR A 26 2.48 34.59 10.12
N SER A 27 2.55 33.81 9.04
CA SER A 27 2.40 32.38 9.12
C SER A 27 3.70 31.70 8.71
N VAL A 28 4.09 30.70 9.50
CA VAL A 28 5.18 29.79 9.18
C VAL A 28 4.59 28.54 8.54
N VAL A 29 5.00 28.26 7.31
CA VAL A 29 4.62 27.06 6.58
C VAL A 29 5.75 26.06 6.65
N LYS A 30 5.49 24.89 7.25
CA LYS A 30 6.45 23.80 7.32
C LYS A 30 5.96 22.64 6.45
N VAL A 31 6.75 22.28 5.46
CA VAL A 31 6.44 21.19 4.52
C VAL A 31 7.45 20.07 4.73
N THR A 32 6.95 18.85 4.85
CA THR A 32 7.73 17.62 4.85
C THR A 32 7.13 16.68 3.80
N ASP A 33 7.76 15.55 3.55
CA ASP A 33 7.25 14.50 2.65
C ASP A 33 5.87 13.94 3.10
N LYS A 34 5.50 14.13 4.37
CA LYS A 34 4.28 13.55 4.97
C LYS A 34 3.35 14.57 5.61
N LYS A 35 3.78 15.79 5.82
CA LYS A 35 3.01 16.80 6.54
C LYS A 35 3.17 18.18 5.93
N PHE A 36 2.07 18.90 5.89
CA PHE A 36 2.03 20.32 5.65
C PHE A 36 1.40 20.98 6.89
N SER A 37 2.10 21.88 7.52
CA SER A 37 1.58 22.60 8.67
C SER A 37 1.69 24.12 8.48
N VAL A 38 0.66 24.83 8.88
CA VAL A 38 0.64 26.29 8.92
C VAL A 38 0.45 26.70 10.36
N THR A 39 1.39 27.49 10.88
CA THR A 39 1.32 28.04 12.23
C THR A 39 1.35 29.56 12.14
N THR A 40 0.32 30.23 12.66
CA THR A 40 0.19 31.69 12.61
C THR A 40 0.64 32.28 13.93
N TYR A 41 1.38 33.37 13.83
CA TYR A 41 1.95 34.10 14.94
C TYR A 41 1.51 35.57 14.88
N ASP A 42 1.36 36.17 16.03
CA ASP A 42 1.28 37.63 16.17
C ASP A 42 2.63 38.24 15.76
N ALA A 43 2.63 39.21 14.86
CA ALA A 43 3.87 39.79 14.33
C ALA A 43 4.59 40.70 15.36
N THR A 44 3.86 41.23 16.35
CA THR A 44 4.41 42.10 17.37
C THR A 44 4.99 41.31 18.53
N THR A 45 4.22 40.34 19.05
CA THR A 45 4.61 39.59 20.25
C THR A 45 5.39 38.31 19.91
N ARG A 46 5.40 37.88 18.64
CA ARG A 46 5.95 36.61 18.14
C ARG A 46 5.38 35.34 18.79
N LYS A 47 4.27 35.49 19.50
CA LYS A 47 3.58 34.35 20.12
C LYS A 47 2.64 33.68 19.11
N GLN A 48 2.54 32.38 19.20
CA GLN A 48 1.56 31.62 18.43
C GLN A 48 0.14 32.05 18.85
N LEU A 49 -0.71 32.29 17.87
CA LEU A 49 -2.10 32.64 18.12
C LEU A 49 -2.88 31.41 18.59
N GLN A 50 -3.79 31.61 19.53
CA GLN A 50 -4.74 30.59 19.93
C GLN A 50 -5.63 30.24 18.72
N GLY A 51 -5.87 28.95 18.49
CA GLY A 51 -6.68 28.48 17.38
C GLY A 51 -5.94 28.33 16.05
N SER A 52 -4.60 28.57 16.00
CA SER A 52 -3.85 28.23 14.80
C SER A 52 -3.83 26.73 14.61
N THR A 53 -4.28 26.30 13.43
CA THR A 53 -4.48 24.87 13.13
C THR A 53 -3.30 24.28 12.36
N THR A 54 -2.89 23.10 12.74
CA THR A 54 -1.92 22.31 11.97
C THR A 54 -2.67 21.40 11.03
N TYR A 55 -2.50 21.60 9.74
CA TYR A 55 -3.07 20.73 8.71
C TYR A 55 -2.07 19.63 8.38
N THR A 56 -2.54 18.40 8.40
CA THR A 56 -1.75 17.26 7.94
C THR A 56 -2.29 16.80 6.61
N ILE A 57 -1.51 16.98 5.55
CA ILE A 57 -1.82 16.38 4.24
C ILE A 57 -1.17 15.01 4.22
N VAL A 58 -2.00 13.97 4.28
CA VAL A 58 -1.53 12.60 4.05
C VAL A 58 -1.44 12.41 2.54
N LYS A 59 -0.24 12.19 2.04
CA LYS A 59 -0.03 11.85 0.64
C LYS A 59 -0.70 10.51 0.36
N ASP A 60 -1.53 10.44 -0.68
CA ASP A 60 -2.17 9.19 -1.08
C ASP A 60 -1.13 8.10 -1.30
N ALA A 61 -1.42 6.91 -0.76
CA ALA A 61 -0.56 5.76 -0.94
C ALA A 61 -0.46 5.38 -2.42
N VAL A 62 0.76 5.17 -2.90
CA VAL A 62 1.05 4.86 -4.30
C VAL A 62 0.58 3.43 -4.62
N LYS A 63 -0.04 3.24 -5.77
CA LYS A 63 -0.38 1.91 -6.28
C LYS A 63 0.89 1.08 -6.48
N GLN A 64 0.86 -0.17 -6.04
CA GLN A 64 1.92 -1.15 -6.29
C GLN A 64 1.39 -2.36 -7.03
N THR A 65 2.28 -3.09 -7.69
CA THR A 65 1.98 -4.33 -8.39
C THR A 65 2.87 -5.46 -7.88
N ILE A 66 2.36 -6.68 -7.97
CA ILE A 66 3.13 -7.89 -7.64
C ILE A 66 3.71 -8.47 -8.93
N GLN A 67 5.02 -8.46 -9.04
CA GLN A 67 5.76 -9.08 -10.15
C GLN A 67 5.93 -10.57 -9.87
N ALA A 68 5.29 -11.41 -10.66
CA ALA A 68 5.40 -12.88 -10.60
C ALA A 68 4.88 -13.49 -11.89
N LYS A 69 5.26 -14.73 -12.21
CA LYS A 69 4.67 -15.50 -13.31
C LYS A 69 3.19 -15.77 -13.02
N ASN A 70 2.36 -15.82 -14.06
CA ASN A 70 0.92 -16.05 -13.91
C ASN A 70 0.58 -17.53 -13.69
N SER A 71 1.44 -18.44 -14.19
CA SER A 71 1.19 -19.87 -14.09
C SER A 71 2.48 -20.71 -14.06
N TYR A 72 2.34 -21.92 -13.52
CA TYR A 72 3.36 -22.96 -13.50
C TYR A 72 2.75 -24.30 -13.90
N LYS A 73 3.49 -25.11 -14.64
CA LYS A 73 3.18 -26.53 -14.91
C LYS A 73 4.18 -27.38 -14.14
N LYS A 74 3.71 -28.34 -13.37
CA LYS A 74 4.51 -29.21 -12.52
C LYS A 74 3.99 -30.63 -12.57
N THR A 75 4.83 -31.57 -12.13
CA THR A 75 4.48 -33.03 -12.06
C THR A 75 4.58 -33.46 -10.59
N VAL A 76 3.76 -34.41 -10.19
CA VAL A 76 3.84 -35.02 -8.85
C VAL A 76 5.24 -35.60 -8.66
N GLY A 77 5.90 -35.23 -7.56
CA GLY A 77 7.29 -35.63 -7.27
C GLY A 77 8.34 -34.60 -7.70
N ASP A 78 7.97 -33.51 -8.38
CA ASP A 78 8.90 -32.43 -8.65
C ASP A 78 9.38 -31.80 -7.33
N LYS A 79 10.65 -31.37 -7.33
CA LYS A 79 11.23 -30.62 -6.19
C LYS A 79 10.44 -29.35 -5.93
N ALA A 80 10.37 -28.94 -4.67
CA ALA A 80 9.79 -27.65 -4.30
C ALA A 80 10.46 -26.51 -5.05
N PHE A 81 9.69 -25.49 -5.44
CA PHE A 81 10.16 -24.36 -6.26
C PHE A 81 9.65 -23.02 -5.68
N SER A 82 10.33 -21.95 -5.99
CA SER A 82 9.92 -20.60 -5.56
C SER A 82 9.08 -19.90 -6.62
N LEU A 83 8.06 -19.16 -6.18
CA LEU A 83 7.25 -18.30 -7.05
C LEU A 83 8.00 -17.05 -7.51
N ASN A 84 9.10 -16.68 -6.81
CA ASN A 84 9.90 -15.47 -7.08
C ASN A 84 9.06 -14.20 -7.21
N ALA A 85 7.99 -14.12 -6.42
CA ALA A 85 7.13 -12.95 -6.40
C ALA A 85 7.84 -11.78 -5.71
N LYS A 86 7.70 -10.56 -6.28
CA LYS A 86 8.29 -9.33 -5.76
C LYS A 86 7.25 -8.22 -5.70
N ALA A 87 7.27 -7.43 -4.63
CA ALA A 87 6.49 -6.20 -4.49
C ALA A 87 7.27 -5.18 -3.65
N LYS A 88 6.71 -3.98 -3.43
CA LYS A 88 7.31 -2.93 -2.60
C LYS A 88 7.12 -3.17 -1.10
N THR A 89 6.16 -4.02 -0.72
CA THR A 89 5.83 -4.36 0.67
C THR A 89 5.87 -5.86 0.89
N PRO A 90 5.93 -6.34 2.14
CA PRO A 90 5.96 -7.76 2.46
C PRO A 90 4.82 -8.54 1.82
N LEU A 91 5.12 -9.75 1.36
CA LEU A 91 4.20 -10.63 0.69
C LEU A 91 3.66 -11.72 1.62
N THR A 92 2.39 -12.06 1.44
CA THR A 92 1.77 -13.25 2.03
C THR A 92 1.22 -14.15 0.94
N TYR A 93 1.17 -15.46 1.20
CA TYR A 93 0.82 -16.49 0.23
C TYR A 93 -0.25 -17.41 0.79
N ILE A 94 -1.27 -17.69 0.01
CA ILE A 94 -2.38 -18.56 0.38
C ILE A 94 -2.65 -19.54 -0.75
N SER A 95 -2.62 -20.85 -0.46
CA SER A 95 -3.02 -21.90 -1.40
C SER A 95 -4.54 -22.13 -1.31
N SER A 96 -5.20 -22.23 -2.45
CA SER A 96 -6.64 -22.58 -2.52
C SER A 96 -6.91 -24.05 -2.19
N ASP A 97 -5.92 -24.92 -2.40
CA ASP A 97 -6.02 -26.34 -2.04
C ASP A 97 -4.67 -26.89 -1.56
N LYS A 98 -4.54 -27.02 -0.25
CA LYS A 98 -3.33 -27.56 0.40
C LYS A 98 -3.11 -29.06 0.16
N LYS A 99 -4.12 -29.79 -0.36
CA LYS A 99 -3.98 -31.21 -0.75
C LYS A 99 -3.26 -31.33 -2.10
N VAL A 100 -3.40 -30.35 -3.00
CA VAL A 100 -2.73 -30.32 -4.31
C VAL A 100 -1.34 -29.71 -4.18
N ALA A 101 -1.22 -28.53 -3.55
CA ALA A 101 0.07 -27.91 -3.27
C ALA A 101 0.01 -27.00 -2.04
N THR A 102 1.11 -26.91 -1.29
CA THR A 102 1.30 -25.97 -0.19
C THR A 102 2.29 -24.88 -0.59
N VAL A 103 2.19 -23.75 0.03
CA VAL A 103 3.13 -22.63 -0.10
C VAL A 103 3.55 -22.15 1.28
N ASP A 104 4.82 -21.83 1.48
CA ASP A 104 5.35 -21.27 2.72
C ASP A 104 5.37 -19.73 2.70
N LYS A 105 5.79 -19.13 3.83
CA LYS A 105 5.89 -17.68 3.98
C LYS A 105 6.87 -17.00 3.01
N ASN A 106 7.80 -17.75 2.43
CA ASN A 106 8.79 -17.27 1.48
C ASN A 106 8.36 -17.47 0.03
N GLY A 107 7.13 -17.97 -0.23
CA GLY A 107 6.63 -18.26 -1.56
C GLY A 107 7.21 -19.54 -2.17
N LYS A 108 7.79 -20.45 -1.38
CA LYS A 108 8.24 -21.76 -1.82
C LYS A 108 7.06 -22.73 -1.85
N VAL A 109 6.79 -23.31 -3.01
CA VAL A 109 5.68 -24.22 -3.27
C VAL A 109 6.15 -25.66 -3.26
N THR A 110 5.41 -26.51 -2.55
CA THR A 110 5.58 -27.98 -2.58
C THR A 110 4.33 -28.61 -3.18
N VAL A 111 4.48 -29.32 -4.29
CA VAL A 111 3.41 -30.09 -4.94
C VAL A 111 3.22 -31.43 -4.25
N LYS A 112 1.95 -31.85 -4.07
CA LYS A 112 1.59 -33.11 -3.37
C LYS A 112 0.77 -34.06 -4.22
N LYS A 113 -0.21 -33.52 -4.97
CA LYS A 113 -1.15 -34.34 -5.76
C LYS A 113 -1.43 -33.68 -7.10
N ALA A 114 -1.73 -34.49 -8.11
CA ALA A 114 -2.18 -33.98 -9.39
C ALA A 114 -3.50 -33.21 -9.25
N GLY A 115 -3.61 -32.07 -9.93
CA GLY A 115 -4.76 -31.18 -9.89
C GLY A 115 -4.39 -29.76 -10.28
N LYS A 116 -5.38 -28.86 -10.27
CA LYS A 116 -5.19 -27.43 -10.50
C LYS A 116 -5.38 -26.70 -9.18
N VAL A 117 -4.45 -25.84 -8.81
CA VAL A 117 -4.50 -25.04 -7.59
C VAL A 117 -4.09 -23.61 -7.89
N THR A 118 -4.65 -22.66 -7.16
CA THR A 118 -4.27 -21.24 -7.25
C THR A 118 -3.58 -20.79 -5.97
N ILE A 119 -2.48 -20.06 -6.13
CA ILE A 119 -1.81 -19.38 -5.03
C ILE A 119 -2.17 -17.90 -5.12
N THR A 120 -2.85 -17.41 -4.10
CA THR A 120 -3.12 -15.97 -3.94
C THR A 120 -1.94 -15.34 -3.22
N VAL A 121 -1.32 -14.36 -3.86
CA VAL A 121 -0.23 -13.54 -3.30
C VAL A 121 -0.80 -12.17 -2.97
N LYS A 122 -0.57 -11.70 -1.75
CA LYS A 122 -1.02 -10.38 -1.29
C LYS A 122 0.17 -9.57 -0.80
N ALA A 123 0.25 -8.32 -1.24
CA ALA A 123 1.17 -7.30 -0.74
C ALA A 123 0.40 -6.40 0.23
N ALA A 124 0.92 -6.22 1.43
CA ALA A 124 0.26 -5.43 2.47
C ALA A 124 0.21 -3.94 2.10
N ALA A 125 -0.82 -3.23 2.54
CA ALA A 125 -0.85 -1.78 2.50
C ALA A 125 0.09 -1.19 3.54
N THR A 126 0.66 -0.03 3.23
CA THR A 126 1.45 0.81 4.15
C THR A 126 1.04 2.27 3.98
N SER A 127 1.62 3.18 4.76
CA SER A 127 1.42 4.61 4.57
C SER A 127 1.92 5.12 3.20
N GLN A 128 2.78 4.36 2.51
CA GLN A 128 3.36 4.75 1.21
C GLN A 128 2.77 3.97 0.03
N TYR A 129 2.26 2.76 0.25
CA TYR A 129 1.78 1.87 -0.81
C TYR A 129 0.40 1.31 -0.51
N GLN A 130 -0.46 1.25 -1.52
CA GLN A 130 -1.75 0.57 -1.46
C GLN A 130 -1.55 -0.95 -1.43
N ALA A 131 -2.53 -1.69 -0.90
CA ALA A 131 -2.52 -3.14 -1.00
C ALA A 131 -2.56 -3.59 -2.47
N ALA A 132 -1.92 -4.73 -2.76
CA ALA A 132 -2.01 -5.36 -4.08
C ALA A 132 -2.22 -6.87 -3.94
N GLY A 133 -2.87 -7.47 -4.92
CA GLY A 133 -3.13 -8.90 -4.99
C GLY A 133 -2.78 -9.47 -6.36
N LYS A 134 -2.32 -10.71 -6.39
CA LYS A 134 -2.08 -11.48 -7.62
C LYS A 134 -2.41 -12.95 -7.40
N THR A 135 -3.04 -13.57 -8.39
CA THR A 135 -3.34 -15.01 -8.40
C THR A 135 -2.40 -15.72 -9.37
N ILE A 136 -1.79 -16.81 -8.91
CA ILE A 136 -0.88 -17.65 -9.70
C ILE A 136 -1.49 -19.04 -9.82
N THR A 137 -1.68 -19.53 -11.03
CA THR A 137 -2.23 -20.87 -11.27
C THR A 137 -1.11 -21.91 -11.36
N ILE A 138 -1.25 -23.02 -10.65
CA ILE A 138 -0.35 -24.18 -10.74
C ILE A 138 -1.14 -25.37 -11.23
N THR A 139 -0.73 -25.94 -12.36
CA THR A 139 -1.28 -27.19 -12.89
C THR A 139 -0.30 -28.30 -12.60
N VAL A 140 -0.73 -29.27 -11.82
CA VAL A 140 0.09 -30.43 -11.45
C VAL A 140 -0.43 -31.68 -12.18
N THR A 141 0.42 -32.32 -12.98
CA THR A 141 0.12 -33.54 -13.69
C THR A 141 0.61 -34.77 -12.92
N LYS A 142 0.02 -35.93 -13.18
CA LYS A 142 0.53 -37.21 -12.66
C LYS A 142 1.89 -37.53 -13.30
N LYS A 143 2.78 -38.19 -12.57
CA LYS A 143 4.02 -38.71 -13.13
C LYS A 143 3.67 -39.80 -14.11
N ALA A 144 4.18 -39.72 -15.35
CA ALA A 144 4.02 -40.79 -16.34
C ALA A 144 4.69 -42.06 -15.82
N VAL A 145 3.93 -43.14 -15.74
CA VAL A 145 4.49 -44.48 -15.48
C VAL A 145 5.09 -44.97 -16.80
N LYS A 146 6.40 -45.08 -16.87
CA LYS A 146 7.03 -45.82 -17.99
C LYS A 146 6.54 -47.24 -17.93
N LYS A 147 5.71 -47.67 -18.91
CA LYS A 147 5.38 -49.04 -19.11
C LYS A 147 6.71 -49.76 -19.45
N ALA A 148 7.15 -50.67 -18.60
CA ALA A 148 8.29 -51.50 -18.93
C ALA A 148 7.95 -52.26 -20.25
N ALA A 149 8.77 -52.10 -21.27
CA ALA A 149 8.71 -52.94 -22.46
C ALA A 149 9.08 -54.34 -22.02
N LYS A 150 8.19 -55.29 -22.30
CA LYS A 150 8.42 -56.72 -22.15
C LYS A 150 9.28 -57.18 -23.31
#